data_6c52078542b7040d8ad53d575859a0a8
#
_entry.id   6c52078542b7040d8ad53d575859a0a8
#
_cell.length_a   1.000
_cell.length_b   1.000
_cell.length_c   1.000
_cell.angle_alpha   90.00
_cell.angle_beta   90.00
_cell.angle_gamma   90.00
#
_symmetry.space_group_name_H-M   'P 1'
#
loop_
_entity.id
_entity.type
_entity.pdbx_description
1 polymer ?
#
loop_
_entity_poly.entity_id
_entity_poly.type
_entity_poly.pdbx_seq_one_letter_code
_entity_poly.pdbx_strand_id
1 'polypeptide(L)'
;MQQTPSGLFYKITKQGNGKQPQKGDVVSVHYAGRLVNGQEFDNSFRRGEPIEIPIGVGQVIKGWDEGIMLLKEGDAATLLIPSELGYGARGAGGVIPPNAWLIFDVELVKVK
;
A
#
# COMPACT_ATOMS: atom_id res chain seq x y z
N MET A 1 -4.81 9.95 11.55
CA MET A 1 -3.76 9.10 10.92
C MET A 1 -2.42 9.37 11.58
N GLN A 2 -1.59 8.37 11.65
CA GLN A 2 -0.21 8.52 12.10
C GLN A 2 0.68 8.82 10.90
N GLN A 3 1.78 9.53 11.13
CA GLN A 3 2.73 9.87 10.08
C GLN A 3 4.08 9.30 10.44
N THR A 4 4.73 8.63 9.46
CA THR A 4 6.10 8.14 9.63
C THR A 4 7.10 9.25 9.33
N PRO A 5 8.38 9.08 9.73
CA PRO A 5 9.42 10.07 9.41
C PRO A 5 9.60 10.33 7.91
N SER A 6 9.27 9.38 7.04
CA SER A 6 9.37 9.57 5.60
C SER A 6 8.24 10.41 5.01
N GLY A 7 7.18 10.65 5.79
CA GLY A 7 6.02 11.40 5.33
C GLY A 7 4.81 10.56 4.97
N LEU A 8 4.91 9.24 5.09
CA LEU A 8 3.77 8.36 4.87
C LEU A 8 2.75 8.53 5.99
N PHE A 9 1.47 8.63 5.63
CA PHE A 9 0.38 8.59 6.61
C PHE A 9 -0.28 7.23 6.57
N TYR A 10 -0.67 6.71 7.73
CA TYR A 10 -1.36 5.42 7.79
C TYR A 10 -2.32 5.36 8.97
N LYS A 11 -3.34 4.51 8.82
CA LYS A 11 -4.29 4.23 9.89
C LYS A 11 -4.68 2.76 9.79
N ILE A 12 -4.47 2.01 10.86
CA ILE A 12 -4.91 0.62 10.93
C ILE A 12 -6.40 0.63 11.24
N THR A 13 -7.22 0.10 10.35
CA THR A 13 -8.67 0.10 10.47
C THR A 13 -9.21 -1.20 11.02
N LYS A 14 -8.45 -2.29 10.93
CA LYS A 14 -8.78 -3.58 11.49
C LYS A 14 -7.49 -4.23 11.95
N GLN A 15 -7.48 -4.76 13.16
CA GLN A 15 -6.28 -5.42 13.70
C GLN A 15 -6.36 -6.92 13.51
N GLY A 16 -5.30 -7.49 12.95
CA GLY A 16 -5.06 -8.91 12.90
C GLY A 16 -4.19 -9.34 14.07
N ASN A 17 -3.82 -10.61 14.07
CA ASN A 17 -2.96 -11.15 15.12
C ASN A 17 -1.88 -12.08 14.58
N GLY A 18 -1.63 -12.04 13.26
CA GLY A 18 -0.57 -12.81 12.66
C GLY A 18 0.78 -12.14 12.79
N LYS A 19 1.75 -12.64 12.04
CA LYS A 19 3.11 -12.09 12.14
C LYS A 19 3.29 -10.84 11.30
N GLN A 20 4.23 -10.00 11.73
CA GLN A 20 4.63 -8.82 11.00
C GLN A 20 5.66 -9.22 9.94
N PRO A 21 5.54 -8.72 8.70
CA PRO A 21 6.50 -9.07 7.67
C PRO A 21 7.86 -8.46 7.93
N GLN A 22 8.89 -9.15 7.47
CA GLN A 22 10.27 -8.67 7.46
C GLN A 22 10.69 -8.40 6.03
N LYS A 23 11.74 -7.60 5.88
CA LYS A 23 12.27 -7.24 4.57
C LYS A 23 12.55 -8.51 3.77
N GLY A 24 12.00 -8.58 2.56
CA GLY A 24 12.17 -9.71 1.67
C GLY A 24 11.09 -10.79 1.79
N ASP A 25 10.25 -10.73 2.81
CA ASP A 25 9.14 -11.68 2.92
C ASP A 25 8.17 -11.49 1.76
N VAL A 26 7.62 -12.60 1.28
CA VAL A 26 6.53 -12.55 0.29
C VAL A 26 5.22 -12.38 1.05
N VAL A 27 4.44 -11.40 0.64
CA VAL A 27 3.17 -11.09 1.27
C VAL A 27 2.04 -11.16 0.24
N SER A 28 0.85 -11.55 0.70
CA SER A 28 -0.38 -11.49 -0.09
C SER A 28 -1.18 -10.29 0.38
N VAL A 29 -1.53 -9.38 -0.53
CA VAL A 29 -2.20 -8.13 -0.20
C VAL A 29 -3.40 -7.92 -1.10
N HIS A 30 -4.55 -7.69 -0.51
CA HIS A 30 -5.69 -7.10 -1.20
C HIS A 30 -5.62 -5.58 -1.06
N TYR A 31 -6.00 -4.88 -2.12
CA TYR A 31 -5.92 -3.42 -2.09
C TYR A 31 -6.89 -2.76 -3.06
N ALA A 32 -7.26 -1.54 -2.72
CA ALA A 32 -7.97 -0.63 -3.62
C ALA A 32 -7.22 0.70 -3.60
N GLY A 33 -6.76 1.15 -4.75
CA GLY A 33 -6.01 2.40 -4.90
C GLY A 33 -6.83 3.45 -5.62
N ARG A 34 -6.81 4.68 -5.08
CA ARG A 34 -7.51 5.81 -5.68
C ARG A 34 -6.71 7.08 -5.54
N LEU A 35 -7.00 8.03 -6.42
CA LEU A 35 -6.49 9.39 -6.31
C LEU A 35 -7.27 10.14 -5.24
N VAL A 36 -6.72 11.27 -4.79
CA VAL A 36 -7.39 12.08 -3.77
C VAL A 36 -8.73 12.65 -4.23
N ASN A 37 -8.96 12.70 -5.55
CA ASN A 37 -10.27 13.12 -6.09
C ASN A 37 -11.29 11.98 -6.09
N GLY A 38 -10.91 10.79 -5.62
CA GLY A 38 -11.80 9.64 -5.54
C GLY A 38 -11.74 8.69 -6.73
N GLN A 39 -11.01 9.04 -7.78
CA GLN A 39 -10.90 8.16 -8.96
C GLN A 39 -10.08 6.92 -8.63
N GLU A 40 -10.70 5.75 -8.71
CA GLU A 40 -10.03 4.48 -8.49
C GLU A 40 -9.20 4.11 -9.72
N PHE A 41 -7.96 3.67 -9.50
CA PHE A 41 -7.09 3.28 -10.62
C PHE A 41 -6.71 1.80 -10.58
N ASP A 42 -6.89 1.12 -9.44
CA ASP A 42 -6.59 -0.30 -9.34
C ASP A 42 -7.33 -0.90 -8.14
N ASN A 43 -7.72 -2.18 -8.24
CA ASN A 43 -8.49 -2.82 -7.18
C ASN A 43 -8.40 -4.33 -7.29
N SER A 44 -7.67 -4.96 -6.38
CA SER A 44 -7.51 -6.40 -6.35
C SER A 44 -8.79 -7.12 -5.93
N PHE A 45 -9.64 -6.47 -5.11
CA PHE A 45 -10.90 -7.07 -4.69
C PHE A 45 -11.81 -7.34 -5.88
N ARG A 46 -11.79 -6.48 -6.89
CA ARG A 46 -12.59 -6.68 -8.11
C ARG A 46 -12.08 -7.83 -8.96
N ARG A 47 -10.78 -8.11 -8.91
CA ARG A 47 -10.20 -9.24 -9.62
C ARG A 47 -10.44 -10.56 -8.89
N GLY A 48 -10.83 -10.50 -7.61
CA GLY A 48 -11.15 -11.67 -6.81
C GLY A 48 -9.95 -12.37 -6.19
N GLU A 49 -8.73 -11.81 -6.31
CA GLU A 49 -7.56 -12.41 -5.68
C GLU A 49 -6.53 -11.37 -5.30
N PRO A 50 -5.81 -11.59 -4.18
CA PRO A 50 -4.75 -10.69 -3.77
C PRO A 50 -3.54 -10.82 -4.68
N ILE A 51 -2.66 -9.81 -4.64
CA ILE A 51 -1.36 -9.94 -5.28
C ILE A 51 -0.35 -10.50 -4.28
N GLU A 52 0.66 -11.19 -4.82
CA GLU A 52 1.78 -11.69 -4.02
C GLU A 52 3.04 -10.98 -4.46
N ILE A 53 3.74 -10.38 -3.50
CA ILE A 53 4.92 -9.56 -3.79
C ILE A 53 5.94 -9.71 -2.66
N PRO A 54 7.24 -9.66 -2.98
CA PRO A 54 8.24 -9.47 -1.92
C PRO A 54 8.19 -8.03 -1.44
N ILE A 55 8.25 -7.83 -0.13
CA ILE A 55 8.08 -6.52 0.46
C ILE A 55 9.40 -5.97 0.98
N GLY A 56 9.59 -4.65 0.89
CA GLY A 56 10.77 -3.99 1.43
C GLY A 56 11.99 -4.04 0.53
N VAL A 57 11.85 -4.48 -0.72
CA VAL A 57 13.00 -4.70 -1.63
C VAL A 57 12.88 -3.92 -2.94
N GLY A 58 12.01 -2.91 -2.99
CA GLY A 58 11.91 -2.04 -4.16
C GLY A 58 11.09 -2.59 -5.31
N GLN A 59 10.32 -3.65 -5.10
CA GLN A 59 9.44 -4.22 -6.12
C GLN A 59 8.15 -3.44 -6.30
N VAL A 60 7.79 -2.63 -5.31
CA VAL A 60 6.58 -1.82 -5.30
C VAL A 60 6.94 -0.39 -4.90
N ILE A 61 5.99 0.52 -4.97
CA ILE A 61 6.25 1.92 -4.59
C ILE A 61 6.69 1.99 -3.12
N LYS A 62 7.49 3.00 -2.81
CA LYS A 62 8.10 3.13 -1.47
C LYS A 62 7.06 3.17 -0.36
N GLY A 63 5.91 3.81 -0.60
CA GLY A 63 4.84 3.87 0.38
C GLY A 63 4.31 2.50 0.75
N TRP A 64 4.29 1.56 -0.19
CA TRP A 64 3.92 0.17 0.09
C TRP A 64 5.03 -0.57 0.84
N ASP A 65 6.28 -0.44 0.35
CA ASP A 65 7.41 -1.10 1.02
C ASP A 65 7.49 -0.73 2.49
N GLU A 66 7.20 0.52 2.80
CA GLU A 66 7.20 0.99 4.17
C GLU A 66 5.90 0.64 4.89
N GLY A 67 4.77 0.95 4.27
CA GLY A 67 3.46 0.84 4.92
C GLY A 67 3.04 -0.58 5.25
N ILE A 68 3.24 -1.51 4.31
CA ILE A 68 2.87 -2.90 4.52
C ILE A 68 3.71 -3.52 5.65
N MET A 69 4.97 -3.11 5.79
CA MET A 69 5.83 -3.63 6.85
C MET A 69 5.45 -3.14 8.25
N LEU A 70 4.58 -2.14 8.35
CA LEU A 70 4.04 -1.69 9.63
C LEU A 70 2.86 -2.54 10.10
N LEU A 71 2.34 -3.40 9.24
CA LEU A 71 1.14 -4.20 9.50
C LEU A 71 1.50 -5.60 9.96
N LYS A 72 0.50 -6.29 10.50
CA LYS A 72 0.56 -7.73 10.79
C LYS A 72 -0.42 -8.45 9.90
N GLU A 73 -0.17 -9.72 9.67
CA GLU A 73 -1.11 -10.56 8.93
C GLU A 73 -2.50 -10.46 9.56
N GLY A 74 -3.48 -10.17 8.73
CA GLY A 74 -4.86 -9.94 9.16
C GLY A 74 -5.21 -8.48 9.38
N ASP A 75 -4.22 -7.57 9.40
CA ASP A 75 -4.50 -6.14 9.52
C ASP A 75 -5.09 -5.59 8.22
N ALA A 76 -6.01 -4.65 8.36
CA ALA A 76 -6.42 -3.78 7.28
C ALA A 76 -6.05 -2.35 7.66
N ALA A 77 -5.69 -1.55 6.66
CA ALA A 77 -5.24 -0.18 6.90
C ALA A 77 -5.53 0.70 5.69
N THR A 78 -5.55 2.00 5.94
CA THR A 78 -5.56 3.01 4.89
C THR A 78 -4.21 3.70 4.89
N LEU A 79 -3.59 3.77 3.70
CA LEU A 79 -2.32 4.46 3.48
C LEU A 79 -2.58 5.71 2.66
N LEU A 80 -2.10 6.85 3.12
CA LEU A 80 -2.08 8.09 2.34
C LEU A 80 -0.63 8.35 1.97
N ILE A 81 -0.33 8.23 0.68
CA ILE A 81 1.03 8.16 0.17
C ILE A 81 1.35 9.44 -0.59
N PRO A 82 2.28 10.27 -0.07
CA PRO A 82 2.77 11.43 -0.82
C PRO A 82 3.40 11.00 -2.13
N SER A 83 3.40 11.90 -3.12
CA SER A 83 3.90 11.57 -4.45
C SER A 83 5.33 11.05 -4.44
N GLU A 84 6.18 11.54 -3.54
CA GLU A 84 7.59 11.11 -3.44
C GLU A 84 7.73 9.64 -3.04
N LEU A 85 6.72 9.09 -2.37
CA LEU A 85 6.69 7.68 -1.99
C LEU A 85 5.82 6.85 -2.92
N GLY A 86 5.26 7.47 -3.96
CA GLY A 86 4.46 6.84 -4.98
C GLY A 86 5.14 6.92 -6.34
N TYR A 87 4.46 7.53 -7.31
CA TYR A 87 4.96 7.61 -8.69
C TYR A 87 5.64 8.93 -9.02
N GLY A 88 5.75 9.86 -8.05
CA GLY A 88 6.53 11.08 -8.17
C GLY A 88 6.07 12.01 -9.29
N ALA A 89 7.03 12.78 -9.79
CA ALA A 89 6.78 13.77 -10.83
C ALA A 89 6.44 13.13 -12.19
N ARG A 90 6.74 11.85 -12.37
CA ARG A 90 6.52 11.14 -13.64
C ARG A 90 5.08 10.66 -13.77
N GLY A 91 4.42 10.30 -12.66
CA GLY A 91 3.13 9.65 -12.69
C GLY A 91 3.23 8.24 -13.25
N ALA A 92 2.13 7.67 -13.70
CA ALA A 92 2.09 6.30 -14.23
C ALA A 92 1.03 6.17 -15.32
N GLY A 93 1.50 5.84 -16.53
CA GLY A 93 0.70 5.31 -17.63
C GLY A 93 -0.58 6.05 -17.98
N GLY A 94 -0.64 7.36 -17.83
CA GLY A 94 -1.86 8.13 -18.12
C GLY A 94 -2.97 7.96 -17.10
N VAL A 95 -2.78 7.12 -16.10
CA VAL A 95 -3.77 6.84 -15.05
C VAL A 95 -3.48 7.65 -13.80
N ILE A 96 -2.21 7.75 -13.44
CA ILE A 96 -1.76 8.51 -12.28
C ILE A 96 -1.03 9.74 -12.77
N PRO A 97 -1.57 10.95 -12.50
CA PRO A 97 -0.92 12.17 -12.96
C PRO A 97 0.37 12.46 -12.22
N PRO A 98 1.21 13.37 -12.74
CA PRO A 98 2.41 13.79 -12.04
C PRO A 98 2.09 14.38 -10.67
N ASN A 99 2.95 14.09 -9.70
CA ASN A 99 2.88 14.63 -8.34
C ASN A 99 1.59 14.26 -7.59
N ALA A 100 1.00 13.12 -7.93
CA ALA A 100 -0.26 12.71 -7.32
C ALA A 100 -0.02 12.01 -5.98
N TRP A 101 -0.79 12.40 -4.99
CA TRP A 101 -0.93 11.66 -3.75
C TRP A 101 -1.89 10.51 -3.97
N LEU A 102 -1.62 9.39 -3.33
CA LEU A 102 -2.41 8.16 -3.52
C LEU A 102 -3.02 7.73 -2.20
N ILE A 103 -4.22 7.17 -2.29
CA ILE A 103 -4.89 6.56 -1.14
C ILE A 103 -5.07 5.09 -1.45
N PHE A 104 -4.54 4.23 -0.57
CA PHE A 104 -4.72 2.79 -0.68
C PHE A 104 -5.42 2.25 0.56
N ASP A 105 -6.50 1.54 0.35
CA ASP A 105 -7.06 0.67 1.38
C ASP A 105 -6.45 -0.71 1.15
N VAL A 106 -5.74 -1.21 2.13
CA VAL A 106 -5.00 -2.48 2.01
C VAL A 106 -5.42 -3.46 3.09
N GLU A 107 -5.34 -4.73 2.75
CA GLU A 107 -5.52 -5.82 3.70
C GLU A 107 -4.35 -6.78 3.55
N LEU A 108 -3.57 -6.94 4.61
CA LEU A 108 -2.45 -7.89 4.61
C LEU A 108 -3.01 -9.27 4.89
N VAL A 109 -3.21 -10.02 3.81
CA VAL A 109 -3.92 -11.31 3.89
C VAL A 109 -3.01 -12.38 4.47
N LYS A 110 -1.74 -12.40 4.07
CA LYS A 110 -0.81 -13.44 4.51
C LYS A 110 0.63 -12.96 4.42
N VAL A 111 1.43 -13.41 5.37
CA VAL A 111 2.90 -13.28 5.34
C VAL A 111 3.46 -14.68 5.20
N LYS A 112 4.15 -14.93 4.11
CA LYS A 112 4.70 -16.26 3.81
C LYS A 112 6.10 -16.45 4.35
#